data_06c8faba6a65d1c37d57ef546dc89f0e
#
_entry.id   06c8faba6a65d1c37d57ef546dc89f0e
#
_cell.length_a   1.000
_cell.length_b   1.000
_cell.length_c   1.000
_cell.angle_alpha   90.00
_cell.angle_beta   90.00
_cell.angle_gamma   90.00
#
_symmetry.space_group_name_H-M   'P 1'
#
loop_
_entity.id
_entity.type
_entity.pdbx_description
1 polymer ?
#
loop_
_entity_poly.entity_id
_entity_poly.type
_entity_poly.pdbx_seq_one_letter_code
_entity_poly.pdbx_strand_id
1 'polypeptide(L)'
;LEQELKLMLLPKDSADAGSAFLEIRSGAGGDEASIFAGDLFRMYTRLSEREGWSLEVIDIKPSEQGGLKEVVAKLNGKGVFKVLKFESGVHRVQRVPETESQGRVHTSTCTVAVLPEVEEVQDINIDKNDLRVDTFRASGAGGQHVNKTDSAVRLTHIPSGLVVECQDG
;
A
#
# COMPACT_ATOMS: atom_id res chain seq x y z
N LEU A 1 -29.53 -10.70 19.26
CA LEU A 1 -30.05 -11.39 18.06
C LEU A 1 -30.23 -10.45 16.87
N GLU A 2 -30.96 -9.30 17.01
CA GLU A 2 -31.14 -8.34 15.89
C GLU A 2 -29.86 -7.65 15.46
N GLN A 3 -29.01 -7.26 16.40
CA GLN A 3 -27.69 -6.66 16.09
C GLN A 3 -26.74 -7.67 15.44
N GLU A 4 -26.76 -8.92 15.86
CA GLU A 4 -25.97 -10.00 15.26
C GLU A 4 -26.41 -10.28 13.82
N LEU A 5 -27.74 -10.28 13.56
CA LEU A 5 -28.26 -10.41 12.21
C LEU A 5 -27.87 -9.24 11.31
N LYS A 6 -27.88 -8.00 11.81
CA LYS A 6 -27.40 -6.84 11.07
C LYS A 6 -25.92 -6.94 10.72
N LEU A 7 -25.08 -7.44 11.63
CA LEU A 7 -23.66 -7.67 11.39
C LEU A 7 -23.40 -8.76 10.33
N MET A 8 -24.26 -9.79 10.29
CA MET A 8 -24.14 -10.86 9.28
C MET A 8 -24.55 -10.40 7.87
N LEU A 9 -25.36 -9.35 7.76
CA LEU A 9 -25.82 -8.77 6.49
C LEU A 9 -24.84 -7.74 5.91
N LEU A 10 -23.81 -7.32 6.66
CA LEU A 10 -22.79 -6.42 6.13
C LEU A 10 -21.98 -7.09 5.02
N PRO A 11 -21.72 -6.38 3.92
CA PRO A 11 -20.86 -6.90 2.85
C PRO A 11 -19.48 -7.20 3.44
N LYS A 12 -19.00 -8.42 3.23
CA LYS A 12 -17.66 -8.84 3.65
C LYS A 12 -16.68 -8.45 2.56
N ASP A 13 -15.64 -7.71 2.93
CA ASP A 13 -14.51 -7.48 2.07
C ASP A 13 -13.73 -8.81 1.91
N SER A 14 -13.53 -9.27 0.69
CA SER A 14 -12.78 -10.50 0.40
C SER A 14 -11.33 -10.43 0.90
N ALA A 15 -10.75 -9.24 0.93
CA ALA A 15 -9.40 -8.99 1.43
C ALA A 15 -9.28 -9.20 2.96
N ASP A 16 -10.37 -9.06 3.71
CA ASP A 16 -10.38 -9.17 5.17
C ASP A 16 -9.94 -10.55 5.68
N ALA A 17 -10.14 -11.60 4.90
CA ALA A 17 -9.80 -12.97 5.29
C ALA A 17 -8.30 -13.30 5.10
N GLY A 18 -7.58 -12.50 4.33
CA GLY A 18 -6.22 -12.77 3.85
C GLY A 18 -5.12 -12.24 4.75
N SER A 19 -3.91 -12.51 4.29
CA SER A 19 -2.66 -11.96 4.81
C SER A 19 -2.49 -10.50 4.43
N ALA A 20 -1.53 -9.81 5.05
CA ALA A 20 -1.26 -8.41 4.76
C ALA A 20 0.23 -8.10 4.73
N PHE A 21 0.57 -7.05 3.98
CA PHE A 21 1.88 -6.41 4.04
C PHE A 21 1.80 -5.22 4.99
N LEU A 22 2.79 -5.12 5.86
CA LEU A 22 2.97 -4.03 6.81
C LEU A 22 4.22 -3.26 6.44
N GLU A 23 4.08 -1.97 6.21
CA GLU A 23 5.20 -1.05 5.99
C GLU A 23 5.19 0.02 7.07
N ILE A 24 6.35 0.23 7.71
CA ILE A 24 6.53 1.28 8.72
C ILE A 24 7.70 2.14 8.28
N ARG A 25 7.49 3.45 8.23
CA ARG A 25 8.53 4.45 7.92
C ARG A 25 8.62 5.48 9.04
N SER A 26 9.84 5.76 9.48
CA SER A 26 10.09 6.89 10.39
C SER A 26 9.76 8.20 9.69
N GLY A 27 9.06 9.10 10.40
CA GLY A 27 8.67 10.41 9.90
C GLY A 27 9.44 11.54 10.60
N ALA A 28 8.74 12.60 10.96
CA ALA A 28 9.32 13.72 11.67
C ALA A 28 9.69 13.34 13.11
N GLY A 29 10.85 13.81 13.58
CA GLY A 29 11.35 13.55 14.93
C GLY A 29 12.77 13.00 15.01
N GLY A 30 13.49 12.94 13.88
CA GLY A 30 14.88 12.49 13.84
C GLY A 30 15.08 11.08 14.35
N ASP A 31 16.10 10.87 15.20
CA ASP A 31 16.46 9.56 15.73
C ASP A 31 15.33 8.93 16.55
N GLU A 32 14.58 9.74 17.31
CA GLU A 32 13.45 9.26 18.10
C GLU A 32 12.33 8.68 17.21
N ALA A 33 12.10 9.24 16.02
CA ALA A 33 11.13 8.68 15.08
C ALA A 33 11.57 7.29 14.60
N SER A 34 12.86 7.06 14.41
CA SER A 34 13.41 5.75 14.06
C SER A 34 13.29 4.75 15.20
N ILE A 35 13.53 5.18 16.45
CA ILE A 35 13.33 4.36 17.65
C ILE A 35 11.84 3.99 17.79
N PHE A 36 10.96 4.97 17.57
CA PHE A 36 9.51 4.73 17.62
C PHE A 36 9.03 3.77 16.52
N ALA A 37 9.60 3.84 15.30
CA ALA A 37 9.33 2.86 14.25
C ALA A 37 9.73 1.44 14.68
N GLY A 38 10.86 1.29 15.35
CA GLY A 38 11.29 0.03 15.94
C GLY A 38 10.34 -0.49 17.02
N ASP A 39 9.83 0.41 17.87
CA ASP A 39 8.84 0.08 18.90
C ASP A 39 7.52 -0.40 18.29
N LEU A 40 7.02 0.30 17.25
CA LEU A 40 5.83 -0.11 16.51
C LEU A 40 6.03 -1.49 15.86
N PHE A 41 7.17 -1.70 15.22
CA PHE A 41 7.46 -2.99 14.59
C PHE A 41 7.49 -4.13 15.63
N ARG A 42 8.10 -3.90 16.78
CA ARG A 42 8.10 -4.85 17.90
C ARG A 42 6.68 -5.12 18.42
N MET A 43 5.85 -4.09 18.52
CA MET A 43 4.44 -4.23 18.92
C MET A 43 3.68 -5.15 17.97
N TYR A 44 3.81 -4.94 16.65
CA TYR A 44 3.14 -5.78 15.65
C TYR A 44 3.72 -7.20 15.60
N THR A 45 5.01 -7.37 15.84
CA THR A 45 5.63 -8.71 16.00
C THR A 45 5.01 -9.47 17.17
N ARG A 46 4.87 -8.82 18.32
CA ARG A 46 4.22 -9.43 19.49
C ARG A 46 2.75 -9.72 19.28
N LEU A 47 2.05 -8.86 18.55
CA LEU A 47 0.67 -9.12 18.16
C LEU A 47 0.59 -10.38 17.28
N SER A 48 1.45 -10.49 16.29
CA SER A 48 1.51 -11.65 15.38
C SER A 48 1.72 -12.95 16.15
N GLU A 49 2.64 -12.96 17.11
CA GLU A 49 2.89 -14.12 17.99
C GLU A 49 1.61 -14.53 18.77
N ARG A 50 0.88 -13.57 19.31
CA ARG A 50 -0.35 -13.83 20.08
C ARG A 50 -1.51 -14.34 19.22
N GLU A 51 -1.64 -13.80 18.02
CA GLU A 51 -2.68 -14.19 17.07
C GLU A 51 -2.32 -15.48 16.28
N GLY A 52 -1.10 -16.00 16.46
CA GLY A 52 -0.62 -17.18 15.74
C GLY A 52 -0.33 -16.92 14.26
N TRP A 53 -0.03 -15.68 13.90
CA TRP A 53 0.39 -15.31 12.56
C TRP A 53 1.90 -15.48 12.40
N SER A 54 2.35 -15.80 11.19
CA SER A 54 3.77 -15.81 10.88
C SER A 54 4.17 -14.46 10.26
N LEU A 55 5.27 -13.88 10.77
CA LEU A 55 5.82 -12.61 10.29
C LEU A 55 7.11 -12.89 9.54
N GLU A 56 7.18 -12.41 8.30
CA GLU A 56 8.33 -12.49 7.42
C GLU A 56 8.81 -11.07 7.07
N VAL A 57 10.05 -10.76 7.40
CA VAL A 57 10.66 -9.47 7.05
C VAL A 57 11.11 -9.52 5.60
N ILE A 58 10.56 -8.63 4.75
CA ILE A 58 10.90 -8.52 3.33
C ILE A 58 12.08 -7.58 3.13
N ASP A 59 12.02 -6.41 3.76
CA ASP A 59 13.09 -5.40 3.72
C ASP A 59 13.17 -4.66 5.05
N ILE A 60 14.38 -4.31 5.46
CA ILE A 60 14.63 -3.58 6.69
C ILE A 60 15.79 -2.61 6.50
N LYS A 61 15.55 -1.35 6.85
CA LYS A 61 16.56 -0.29 6.83
C LYS A 61 16.78 0.24 8.24
N PRO A 62 17.83 -0.20 8.92
CA PRO A 62 18.13 0.27 10.27
C PRO A 62 18.58 1.75 10.23
N SER A 63 18.41 2.44 11.37
CA SER A 63 18.99 3.76 11.62
C SER A 63 20.32 3.63 12.32
N GLU A 64 21.24 4.59 12.06
CA GLU A 64 22.57 4.62 12.68
C GLU A 64 22.52 4.79 14.19
N GLN A 65 21.52 5.50 14.69
CA GLN A 65 21.33 5.79 16.12
C GLN A 65 20.42 4.77 16.83
N GLY A 66 20.13 3.67 16.19
CA GLY A 66 19.17 2.67 16.65
C GLY A 66 17.76 2.88 16.09
N GLY A 67 16.94 1.84 16.18
CA GLY A 67 15.62 1.83 15.57
C GLY A 67 15.65 1.57 14.06
N LEU A 68 14.57 1.94 13.37
CA LEU A 68 14.34 1.62 11.97
C LEU A 68 13.98 2.88 11.16
N LYS A 69 14.64 3.10 10.04
CA LYS A 69 14.21 4.08 9.04
C LYS A 69 12.98 3.59 8.28
N GLU A 70 13.00 2.32 7.91
CA GLU A 70 11.93 1.67 7.17
C GLU A 70 11.97 0.16 7.45
N VAL A 71 10.80 -0.45 7.52
CA VAL A 71 10.65 -1.90 7.52
C VAL A 71 9.42 -2.28 6.71
N VAL A 72 9.57 -3.32 5.90
CA VAL A 72 8.48 -3.98 5.16
C VAL A 72 8.43 -5.43 5.60
N ALA A 73 7.29 -5.86 6.08
CA ALA A 73 7.06 -7.23 6.52
C ALA A 73 5.75 -7.78 5.96
N LYS A 74 5.72 -9.07 5.72
CA LYS A 74 4.51 -9.82 5.38
C LYS A 74 4.02 -10.56 6.62
N LEU A 75 2.76 -10.37 6.95
CA LEU A 75 2.09 -11.11 8.02
C LEU A 75 1.16 -12.13 7.39
N ASN A 76 1.48 -13.41 7.58
CA ASN A 76 0.71 -14.51 7.03
C ASN A 76 -0.21 -15.10 8.10
N GLY A 77 -1.49 -15.17 7.80
CA GLY A 77 -2.49 -15.71 8.71
C GLY A 77 -3.91 -15.40 8.25
N LYS A 78 -4.87 -15.99 8.93
CA LYS A 78 -6.28 -15.73 8.65
C LYS A 78 -6.73 -14.44 9.31
N GLY A 79 -7.34 -13.53 8.52
CA GLY A 79 -7.92 -12.31 9.05
C GLY A 79 -6.92 -11.24 9.47
N VAL A 80 -5.66 -11.33 9.02
CA VAL A 80 -4.63 -10.33 9.30
C VAL A 80 -5.04 -8.95 8.82
N PHE A 81 -5.47 -8.84 7.57
CA PHE A 81 -5.88 -7.57 7.00
C PHE A 81 -7.10 -6.98 7.72
N LYS A 82 -8.07 -7.81 8.09
CA LYS A 82 -9.25 -7.40 8.85
C LYS A 82 -8.88 -6.68 10.16
N VAL A 83 -7.86 -7.17 10.86
CA VAL A 83 -7.40 -6.60 12.13
C VAL A 83 -6.57 -5.35 11.91
N LEU A 84 -5.64 -5.39 10.94
CA LEU A 84 -4.61 -4.35 10.78
C LEU A 84 -4.99 -3.22 9.83
N LYS A 85 -6.00 -3.35 8.99
CA LYS A 85 -6.37 -2.33 7.99
C LYS A 85 -6.60 -0.93 8.56
N PHE A 86 -7.05 -0.84 9.82
CA PHE A 86 -7.30 0.43 10.49
C PHE A 86 -6.04 1.07 11.10
N GLU A 87 -4.92 0.35 11.11
CA GLU A 87 -3.63 0.85 11.58
C GLU A 87 -2.94 1.75 10.54
N SER A 88 -3.41 1.73 9.28
CA SER A 88 -2.85 2.58 8.23
C SER A 88 -3.04 4.06 8.55
N GLY A 89 -1.93 4.81 8.50
CA GLY A 89 -1.95 6.24 8.76
C GLY A 89 -0.69 6.72 9.47
N VAL A 90 -0.78 7.95 10.00
CA VAL A 90 0.31 8.57 10.77
C VAL A 90 0.12 8.26 12.25
N HIS A 91 1.09 7.59 12.84
CA HIS A 91 1.19 7.33 14.28
C HIS A 91 2.07 8.40 14.92
N ARG A 92 1.63 8.93 16.04
CA ARG A 92 2.34 9.98 16.78
C ARG A 92 2.61 9.56 18.20
N VAL A 93 3.82 9.80 18.67
CA VAL A 93 4.21 9.62 20.07
C VAL A 93 4.64 10.95 20.66
N GLN A 94 4.26 11.19 21.91
CA GLN A 94 4.70 12.29 22.74
C GLN A 94 5.29 11.72 24.02
N ARG A 95 6.61 11.72 24.10
CA ARG A 95 7.35 11.18 25.25
C ARG A 95 8.69 11.91 25.38
N VAL A 96 9.36 11.71 26.50
CA VAL A 96 10.76 12.10 26.65
C VAL A 96 11.58 11.07 25.87
N PRO A 97 12.29 11.46 24.78
CA PRO A 97 13.09 10.52 24.01
C PRO A 97 14.25 9.94 24.81
N GLU A 98 14.69 8.76 24.48
CA GLU A 98 15.92 8.16 25.05
C GLU A 98 17.17 9.01 24.71
N THR A 99 17.11 9.77 23.62
CA THR A 99 18.15 10.68 23.15
C THR A 99 18.14 12.05 23.84
N GLU A 100 17.14 12.33 24.69
CA GLU A 100 16.97 13.62 25.37
C GLU A 100 17.55 13.61 26.79
N SER A 101 18.53 14.46 27.03
CA SER A 101 19.23 14.54 28.30
C SER A 101 18.59 15.52 29.35
N GLN A 102 17.71 16.40 28.91
CA GLN A 102 17.13 17.45 29.75
C GLN A 102 15.68 17.15 30.17
N GLY A 103 15.16 15.97 29.87
CA GLY A 103 13.83 15.54 30.28
C GLY A 103 12.67 16.22 29.54
N ARG A 104 12.93 16.85 28.38
CA ARG A 104 11.89 17.53 27.60
C ARG A 104 11.07 16.53 26.79
N VAL A 105 9.76 16.75 26.76
CA VAL A 105 8.84 15.96 25.91
C VAL A 105 8.99 16.39 24.46
N HIS A 106 9.20 15.42 23.55
CA HIS A 106 9.25 15.63 22.12
C HIS A 106 8.09 14.89 21.44
N THR A 107 7.73 15.35 20.26
CA THR A 107 6.76 14.70 19.39
C THR A 107 7.49 14.05 18.21
N SER A 108 7.23 12.77 18.01
CA SER A 108 7.77 12.01 16.87
C SER A 108 6.65 11.29 16.14
N THR A 109 6.83 11.09 14.86
CA THR A 109 5.82 10.46 13.99
C THR A 109 6.41 9.32 13.18
N CYS A 110 5.56 8.33 12.91
CA CYS A 110 5.82 7.26 11.95
C CYS A 110 4.62 7.09 11.04
N THR A 111 4.85 6.67 9.81
CA THR A 111 3.78 6.28 8.89
C THR A 111 3.70 4.75 8.84
N VAL A 112 2.49 4.24 9.01
CA VAL A 112 2.17 2.82 8.88
C VAL A 112 1.27 2.65 7.66
N ALA A 113 1.62 1.71 6.78
CA ALA A 113 0.79 1.30 5.65
C ALA A 113 0.50 -0.20 5.77
N VAL A 114 -0.77 -0.55 5.64
CA VAL A 114 -1.21 -1.95 5.61
C VAL A 114 -1.90 -2.20 4.29
N LEU A 115 -1.37 -3.17 3.53
CA LEU A 115 -1.86 -3.53 2.21
C LEU A 115 -2.32 -5.00 2.24
N PRO A 116 -3.48 -5.33 1.65
CA PRO A 116 -3.90 -6.72 1.54
C PRO A 116 -2.97 -7.49 0.62
N GLU A 117 -2.81 -8.79 0.86
CA GLU A 117 -2.27 -9.69 -0.13
C GLU A 117 -3.30 -9.85 -1.25
N VAL A 118 -2.94 -9.41 -2.45
CA VAL A 118 -3.78 -9.59 -3.64
C VAL A 118 -3.45 -10.96 -4.21
N GLU A 119 -4.46 -11.79 -4.46
CA GLU A 119 -4.27 -12.97 -5.29
C GLU A 119 -3.76 -12.50 -6.65
N GLU A 120 -2.73 -13.19 -7.18
CA GLU A 120 -2.24 -12.90 -8.53
C GLU A 120 -3.42 -12.89 -9.48
N VAL A 121 -3.65 -11.74 -10.11
CA VAL A 121 -4.64 -11.63 -11.17
C VAL A 121 -4.21 -12.62 -12.24
N GLN A 122 -5.00 -13.67 -12.47
CA GLN A 122 -4.76 -14.61 -13.56
C GLN A 122 -4.56 -13.79 -14.82
N ASP A 123 -3.55 -14.15 -15.62
CA ASP A 123 -3.23 -13.50 -16.88
C ASP A 123 -4.51 -13.18 -17.64
N ILE A 124 -4.79 -11.89 -17.81
CA ILE A 124 -5.93 -11.45 -18.60
C ILE A 124 -5.61 -11.79 -20.04
N ASN A 125 -6.22 -12.86 -20.54
CA ASN A 125 -6.06 -13.25 -21.93
C ASN A 125 -6.99 -12.37 -22.79
N ILE A 126 -6.40 -11.38 -23.45
CA ILE A 126 -7.12 -10.49 -24.37
C ILE A 126 -7.08 -11.12 -25.76
N ASP A 127 -8.23 -11.53 -26.29
CA ASP A 127 -8.32 -11.98 -27.68
C ASP A 127 -8.17 -10.76 -28.61
N LYS A 128 -7.24 -10.88 -29.57
CA LYS A 128 -7.02 -9.82 -30.57
C LYS A 128 -8.25 -9.53 -31.42
N ASN A 129 -9.15 -10.49 -31.58
CA ASN A 129 -10.40 -10.31 -32.31
C ASN A 129 -11.41 -9.43 -31.59
N ASP A 130 -11.27 -9.31 -30.25
CA ASP A 130 -12.10 -8.45 -29.41
C ASP A 130 -11.57 -7.01 -29.35
N LEU A 131 -10.43 -6.74 -29.98
CA LEU A 131 -9.81 -5.43 -30.00
C LEU A 131 -10.08 -4.72 -31.34
N ARG A 132 -10.69 -3.57 -31.26
CA ARG A 132 -10.72 -2.61 -32.35
C ARG A 132 -9.57 -1.62 -32.19
N VAL A 133 -8.73 -1.54 -33.23
CA VAL A 133 -7.58 -0.62 -33.29
C VAL A 133 -7.92 0.50 -34.27
N ASP A 134 -7.99 1.73 -33.78
CA ASP A 134 -8.18 2.92 -34.58
C ASP A 134 -6.94 3.81 -34.47
N THR A 135 -6.39 4.24 -35.59
CA THR A 135 -5.31 5.26 -35.63
C THR A 135 -5.89 6.63 -35.96
N PHE A 136 -5.39 7.65 -35.31
CA PHE A 136 -5.83 9.03 -35.55
C PHE A 136 -4.68 10.01 -35.32
N ARG A 137 -4.89 11.26 -35.69
CA ARG A 137 -3.88 12.32 -35.51
C ARG A 137 -3.81 12.74 -34.06
N ALA A 138 -2.61 12.74 -33.50
CA ALA A 138 -2.41 13.27 -32.15
C ALA A 138 -2.80 14.76 -32.11
N SER A 139 -3.49 15.15 -31.04
CA SER A 139 -3.87 16.54 -30.79
C SER A 139 -2.94 17.13 -29.73
N GLY A 140 -2.13 18.12 -30.08
CA GLY A 140 -1.22 18.80 -29.15
C GLY A 140 -0.53 20.02 -29.80
N ALA A 141 0.07 20.87 -28.99
CA ALA A 141 0.91 21.99 -29.41
C ALA A 141 2.28 21.45 -29.89
N GLY A 142 2.31 20.87 -31.08
CA GLY A 142 3.53 20.28 -31.67
C GLY A 142 3.70 20.70 -33.12
N GLY A 143 4.92 20.63 -33.62
CA GLY A 143 5.31 21.08 -34.95
C GLY A 143 4.70 20.27 -36.11
N GLN A 144 5.20 20.48 -37.33
CA GLN A 144 4.66 19.95 -38.61
C GLN A 144 4.49 18.42 -38.63
N HIS A 145 5.19 17.67 -37.77
CA HIS A 145 5.13 16.21 -37.70
C HIS A 145 3.83 15.69 -37.05
N VAL A 146 3.32 16.37 -36.02
CA VAL A 146 2.07 16.02 -35.30
C VAL A 146 0.85 16.17 -36.20
N ASN A 147 0.91 17.10 -37.19
CA ASN A 147 -0.22 17.40 -38.05
C ASN A 147 -0.28 16.57 -39.36
N LYS A 148 0.74 15.74 -39.63
CA LYS A 148 0.83 14.98 -40.89
C LYS A 148 0.77 13.46 -40.75
N THR A 149 1.02 12.93 -39.57
CA THR A 149 1.05 11.48 -39.33
C THR A 149 -0.02 11.07 -38.31
N ASP A 150 -0.68 9.95 -38.54
CA ASP A 150 -1.60 9.34 -37.59
C ASP A 150 -0.76 8.62 -36.51
N SER A 151 -0.23 9.41 -35.57
CA SER A 151 0.68 8.94 -34.51
C SER A 151 -0.04 8.52 -33.22
N ALA A 152 -1.36 8.74 -33.15
CA ALA A 152 -2.17 8.32 -32.00
C ALA A 152 -2.89 7.01 -32.29
N VAL A 153 -2.95 6.15 -31.31
CA VAL A 153 -3.61 4.85 -31.37
C VAL A 153 -4.69 4.77 -30.30
N ARG A 154 -5.87 4.34 -30.69
CA ARG A 154 -6.98 4.01 -29.79
C ARG A 154 -7.27 2.52 -29.87
N LEU A 155 -7.24 1.87 -28.72
CA LEU A 155 -7.65 0.48 -28.57
C LEU A 155 -9.00 0.43 -27.86
N THR A 156 -9.98 -0.22 -28.48
CA THR A 156 -11.29 -0.45 -27.86
C THR A 156 -11.49 -1.95 -27.70
N HIS A 157 -11.68 -2.39 -26.45
CA HIS A 157 -12.09 -3.75 -26.16
C HIS A 157 -13.61 -3.85 -26.28
N ILE A 158 -14.08 -4.50 -27.34
CA ILE A 158 -15.50 -4.53 -27.73
C ILE A 158 -16.41 -5.11 -26.65
N PRO A 159 -16.08 -6.25 -25.99
CA PRO A 159 -16.97 -6.86 -25.01
C PRO A 159 -17.14 -6.02 -23.73
N SER A 160 -16.08 -5.35 -23.26
CA SER A 160 -16.13 -4.55 -22.02
C SER A 160 -16.39 -3.07 -22.25
N GLY A 161 -16.26 -2.59 -23.48
CA GLY A 161 -16.36 -1.18 -23.83
C GLY A 161 -15.21 -0.30 -23.31
N LEU A 162 -14.14 -0.91 -22.77
CA LEU A 162 -12.94 -0.19 -22.31
C LEU A 162 -12.20 0.39 -23.52
N VAL A 163 -11.82 1.66 -23.40
CA VAL A 163 -11.06 2.40 -24.42
C VAL A 163 -9.75 2.90 -23.80
N VAL A 164 -8.65 2.65 -24.48
CA VAL A 164 -7.32 3.17 -24.11
C VAL A 164 -6.76 3.92 -25.30
N GLU A 165 -6.23 5.12 -25.07
CA GLU A 165 -5.60 5.96 -26.08
C GLU A 165 -4.15 6.24 -25.70
N CYS A 166 -3.26 6.19 -26.70
CA CYS A 166 -1.88 6.60 -26.57
C CYS A 166 -1.55 7.58 -27.68
N GLN A 167 -0.95 8.72 -27.32
CA GLN A 167 -0.56 9.81 -28.24
C GLN A 167 0.95 10.08 -28.18
N ASP A 168 1.71 9.22 -27.52
CA ASP A 168 3.16 9.34 -27.43
C ASP A 168 3.79 8.89 -28.75
N GLY A 169 4.41 9.83 -29.45
CA GLY A 169 5.16 9.63 -30.66
C GLY A 169 6.59 10.16 -30.51
#